data_08828dc43513921ee2a4456201bdba41
#
_entry.id   08828dc43513921ee2a4456201bdba41
#
_cell.length_a   1.000
_cell.length_b   1.000
_cell.length_c   1.000
_cell.angle_alpha   90.00
_cell.angle_beta   90.00
_cell.angle_gamma   90.00
#
_symmetry.space_group_name_H-M   'P 1'
#
loop_
_entity.id
_entity.type
_entity.pdbx_description
1 polymer ?
#
loop_
_entity_poly.entity_id
_entity_poly.type
_entity_poly.pdbx_seq_one_letter_code
_entity_poly.pdbx_strand_id
1 'polypeptide(L)'
;MSFIAHCNEIFNQAIRDYHVTDNVDTPIHNPYERDSIENRLYLKCWIDTVQWHFEDLIRDPHISPVDGMSLKRRIDRSNQDRTDLVEQIDSYFRQLYCDVKVLPEATLNTESPAWALDRLSILALKIYHMREQAERTDASPEHIAKCKTKLDVLLEQQRDLST
;
A
#
# COMPACT_ATOMS: atom_id res chain seq x y z
N MET A 1 -18.84 9.94 4.75
CA MET A 1 -17.51 9.67 4.16
C MET A 1 -17.69 8.63 3.08
N SER A 2 -17.05 8.78 1.90
CA SER A 2 -17.09 7.74 0.87
C SER A 2 -16.27 6.52 1.29
N PHE A 3 -16.55 5.35 0.72
CA PHE A 3 -15.79 4.13 0.99
C PHE A 3 -14.29 4.31 0.69
N ILE A 4 -13.96 4.94 -0.44
CA ILE A 4 -12.56 5.20 -0.82
C ILE A 4 -11.85 6.17 0.13
N ALA A 5 -12.55 7.21 0.62
CA ALA A 5 -11.97 8.10 1.63
C ALA A 5 -11.64 7.34 2.92
N HIS A 6 -12.51 6.42 3.34
CA HIS A 6 -12.28 5.53 4.48
C HIS A 6 -11.08 4.59 4.24
N CYS A 7 -10.96 3.99 3.05
CA CYS A 7 -9.79 3.19 2.69
C CYS A 7 -8.49 3.98 2.81
N ASN A 8 -8.47 5.22 2.30
CA ASN A 8 -7.30 6.09 2.40
C ASN A 8 -6.91 6.41 3.85
N GLU A 9 -7.89 6.59 4.74
CA GLU A 9 -7.63 6.77 6.18
C GLU A 9 -6.98 5.54 6.80
N ILE A 10 -7.49 4.34 6.49
CA ILE A 10 -6.93 3.07 6.95
C ILE A 10 -5.48 2.89 6.47
N PHE A 11 -5.22 3.16 5.20
CA PHE A 11 -3.87 3.06 4.64
C PHE A 11 -2.91 4.05 5.32
N ASN A 12 -3.31 5.31 5.46
CA ASN A 12 -2.49 6.30 6.15
C ASN A 12 -2.26 5.96 7.62
N GLN A 13 -3.23 5.33 8.29
CA GLN A 13 -3.06 4.84 9.65
C GLN A 13 -2.03 3.70 9.71
N ALA A 14 -2.14 2.67 8.86
CA ALA A 14 -1.21 1.56 8.83
C ALA A 14 0.24 2.02 8.58
N ILE A 15 0.43 2.99 7.66
CA ILE A 15 1.74 3.57 7.37
C ILE A 15 2.30 4.29 8.60
N ARG A 16 1.50 5.15 9.26
CA ARG A 16 1.95 5.86 10.48
C ARG A 16 2.28 4.91 11.62
N ASP A 17 1.44 3.89 11.84
CA ASP A 17 1.62 2.93 12.92
C ASP A 17 2.91 2.10 12.71
N TYR A 18 3.21 1.72 11.48
CA TYR A 18 4.48 1.06 11.15
C TYR A 18 5.69 1.96 11.48
N HIS A 19 5.66 3.21 11.08
CA HIS A 19 6.79 4.14 11.27
C HIS A 19 6.99 4.61 12.71
N VAL A 20 6.12 4.21 13.65
CA VAL A 20 6.41 4.40 15.10
C VAL A 20 7.65 3.61 15.52
N THR A 21 7.82 2.40 15.00
CA THR A 21 8.99 1.54 15.28
C THR A 21 9.97 1.49 14.11
N ASP A 22 9.48 1.71 12.89
CA ASP A 22 10.25 1.70 11.64
C ASP A 22 11.16 0.46 11.51
N ASN A 23 10.58 -0.72 11.80
CA ASN A 23 11.32 -1.97 11.82
C ASN A 23 10.51 -3.09 11.16
N VAL A 24 11.11 -3.75 10.17
CA VAL A 24 10.51 -4.83 9.37
C VAL A 24 10.13 -6.09 10.18
N ASP A 25 10.64 -6.22 11.41
CA ASP A 25 10.36 -7.33 12.31
C ASP A 25 9.31 -6.97 13.38
N THR A 26 8.75 -5.76 13.33
CA THR A 26 7.71 -5.34 14.27
C THR A 26 6.44 -6.18 14.10
N PRO A 27 5.93 -6.81 15.17
CA PRO A 27 4.65 -7.49 15.12
C PRO A 27 3.52 -6.52 14.79
N ILE A 28 2.62 -6.94 13.89
CA ILE A 28 1.46 -6.14 13.54
C ILE A 28 0.44 -6.11 14.67
N HIS A 29 -0.03 -4.93 15.02
CA HIS A 29 -1.16 -4.69 15.91
C HIS A 29 -2.30 -4.05 15.12
N ASN A 30 -3.10 -4.88 14.47
CA ASN A 30 -4.21 -4.39 13.66
C ASN A 30 -5.36 -3.94 14.58
N PRO A 31 -5.79 -2.66 14.55
CA PRO A 31 -6.81 -2.14 15.45
C PRO A 31 -8.24 -2.51 15.05
N TYR A 32 -8.43 -3.09 13.86
CA TYR A 32 -9.74 -3.41 13.31
C TYR A 32 -10.17 -4.83 13.65
N GLU A 33 -11.48 -5.02 13.72
CA GLU A 33 -12.09 -6.32 14.01
C GLU A 33 -11.64 -7.37 12.98
N ARG A 34 -11.30 -8.56 13.49
CA ARG A 34 -10.85 -9.67 12.66
C ARG A 34 -11.90 -9.99 11.59
N ASP A 35 -11.44 -10.29 10.39
CA ASP A 35 -12.25 -10.61 9.21
C ASP A 35 -13.10 -9.45 8.62
N SER A 36 -13.03 -8.25 9.20
CA SER A 36 -13.60 -7.04 8.58
C SER A 36 -12.83 -6.63 7.34
N ILE A 37 -13.46 -5.82 6.48
CA ILE A 37 -12.77 -5.24 5.31
C ILE A 37 -11.65 -4.28 5.74
N GLU A 38 -11.88 -3.53 6.82
CA GLU A 38 -10.91 -2.61 7.40
C GLU A 38 -9.67 -3.35 7.88
N ASN A 39 -9.86 -4.51 8.51
CA ASN A 39 -8.74 -5.36 8.96
C ASN A 39 -7.88 -5.83 7.78
N ARG A 40 -8.51 -6.27 6.69
CA ARG A 40 -7.80 -6.71 5.48
C ARG A 40 -7.06 -5.56 4.81
N LEU A 41 -7.68 -4.39 4.71
CA LEU A 41 -7.07 -3.19 4.13
C LEU A 41 -5.86 -2.71 4.93
N TYR A 42 -5.99 -2.68 6.26
CA TYR A 42 -4.90 -2.32 7.16
C TYR A 42 -3.73 -3.30 7.06
N LEU A 43 -4.01 -4.61 7.12
CA LEU A 43 -3.00 -5.66 6.98
C LEU A 43 -2.30 -5.58 5.62
N LYS A 44 -3.06 -5.36 4.55
CA LYS A 44 -2.52 -5.20 3.19
C LYS A 44 -1.54 -4.02 3.12
N CYS A 45 -1.92 -2.87 3.64
CA CYS A 45 -1.05 -1.69 3.63
C CYS A 45 0.18 -1.86 4.54
N TRP A 46 0.05 -2.56 5.65
CA TRP A 46 1.18 -2.93 6.51
C TRP A 46 2.20 -3.80 5.75
N ILE A 47 1.72 -4.83 5.04
CA ILE A 47 2.58 -5.71 4.23
C ILE A 47 3.29 -4.90 3.14
N ASP A 48 2.60 -3.99 2.44
CA ASP A 48 3.22 -3.11 1.45
C ASP A 48 4.33 -2.25 2.06
N THR A 49 4.10 -1.72 3.26
CA THR A 49 5.07 -0.88 3.96
C THR A 49 6.30 -1.68 4.37
N VAL A 50 6.11 -2.86 4.97
CA VAL A 50 7.21 -3.77 5.31
C VAL A 50 8.01 -4.15 4.06
N GLN A 51 7.32 -4.47 2.95
CA GLN A 51 7.98 -4.84 1.71
C GLN A 51 8.77 -3.69 1.10
N TRP A 52 8.29 -2.46 1.19
CA TRP A 52 9.04 -1.27 0.78
C TRP A 52 10.39 -1.21 1.47
N HIS A 53 10.41 -1.41 2.79
CA HIS A 53 11.66 -1.41 3.57
C HIS A 53 12.55 -2.63 3.29
N PHE A 54 11.99 -3.82 3.00
CA PHE A 54 12.81 -4.94 2.51
C PHE A 54 13.52 -4.61 1.20
N GLU A 55 12.83 -3.92 0.28
CA GLU A 55 13.41 -3.49 -0.99
C GLU A 55 14.50 -2.45 -0.79
N ASP A 56 14.42 -1.59 0.23
CA ASP A 56 15.49 -0.68 0.57
C ASP A 56 16.69 -1.42 1.20
N LEU A 57 16.46 -2.35 2.10
CA LEU A 57 17.51 -3.16 2.72
C LEU A 57 18.30 -4.01 1.71
N ILE A 58 17.62 -4.62 0.72
CA ILE A 58 18.27 -5.49 -0.27
C ILE A 58 19.12 -4.69 -1.28
N ARG A 59 18.89 -3.37 -1.39
CA ARG A 59 19.68 -2.48 -2.25
C ARG A 59 21.02 -2.06 -1.65
N ASP A 60 21.30 -2.43 -0.39
CA ASP A 60 22.59 -2.14 0.21
C ASP A 60 23.71 -2.82 -0.61
N PRO A 61 24.65 -2.06 -1.22
CA PRO A 61 25.71 -2.64 -2.02
C PRO A 61 26.70 -3.50 -1.21
N HIS A 62 26.65 -3.42 0.11
CA HIS A 62 27.51 -4.16 1.03
C HIS A 62 26.83 -5.36 1.67
N ILE A 63 25.57 -5.64 1.32
CA ILE A 63 24.82 -6.79 1.86
C ILE A 63 25.55 -8.11 1.53
N SER A 64 25.65 -9.00 2.50
CA SER A 64 26.23 -10.33 2.25
C SER A 64 25.30 -11.16 1.33
N PRO A 65 25.86 -12.06 0.49
CA PRO A 65 25.02 -12.95 -0.33
C PRO A 65 24.02 -13.79 0.47
N VAL A 66 24.37 -14.16 1.70
CA VAL A 66 23.49 -14.94 2.59
C VAL A 66 22.32 -14.09 3.06
N ASP A 67 22.58 -12.85 3.51
CA ASP A 67 21.55 -11.93 3.98
C ASP A 67 20.67 -11.47 2.82
N GLY A 68 21.26 -11.17 1.65
CA GLY A 68 20.52 -10.85 0.44
C GLY A 68 19.57 -11.97 0.01
N MET A 69 19.99 -13.23 0.07
CA MET A 69 19.13 -14.36 -0.24
C MET A 69 18.03 -14.55 0.82
N SER A 70 18.33 -14.30 2.08
CA SER A 70 17.35 -14.34 3.17
C SER A 70 16.27 -13.26 2.96
N LEU A 71 16.67 -12.02 2.68
CA LEU A 71 15.74 -10.93 2.35
C LEU A 71 14.91 -11.23 1.10
N LYS A 72 15.53 -11.78 0.04
CA LYS A 72 14.79 -12.17 -1.17
C LYS A 72 13.67 -13.15 -0.86
N ARG A 73 13.91 -14.15 -0.03
CA ARG A 73 12.87 -15.10 0.40
C ARG A 73 11.75 -14.45 1.21
N ARG A 74 12.08 -13.44 2.04
CA ARG A 74 11.08 -12.64 2.78
C ARG A 74 10.23 -11.82 1.81
N ILE A 75 10.83 -11.18 0.81
CA ILE A 75 10.14 -10.44 -0.24
C ILE A 75 9.19 -11.36 -1.02
N ASP A 76 9.65 -12.56 -1.41
CA ASP A 76 8.82 -13.52 -2.15
C ASP A 76 7.60 -13.97 -1.32
N ARG A 77 7.79 -14.22 -0.02
CA ARG A 77 6.68 -14.53 0.88
C ARG A 77 5.72 -13.35 1.03
N SER A 78 6.25 -12.15 1.23
CA SER A 78 5.46 -10.93 1.34
C SER A 78 4.61 -10.69 0.09
N ASN A 79 5.15 -10.94 -1.11
CA ASN A 79 4.39 -10.88 -2.36
C ASN A 79 3.25 -11.90 -2.42
N GLN A 80 3.47 -13.12 -1.90
CA GLN A 80 2.41 -14.13 -1.82
C GLN A 80 1.31 -13.69 -0.84
N ASP A 81 1.69 -13.30 0.37
CA ASP A 81 0.74 -12.83 1.39
C ASP A 81 -0.09 -11.64 0.90
N ARG A 82 0.53 -10.72 0.15
CA ARG A 82 -0.15 -9.59 -0.48
C ARG A 82 -1.15 -10.05 -1.53
N THR A 83 -0.78 -11.00 -2.39
CA THR A 83 -1.67 -11.54 -3.43
C THR A 83 -2.87 -12.26 -2.79
N ASP A 84 -2.63 -13.07 -1.77
CA ASP A 84 -3.69 -13.76 -1.02
C ASP A 84 -4.69 -12.77 -0.39
N LEU A 85 -4.21 -11.64 0.11
CA LEU A 85 -5.08 -10.56 0.64
C LEU A 85 -5.90 -9.87 -0.44
N VAL A 86 -5.33 -9.61 -1.62
CA VAL A 86 -6.08 -9.06 -2.76
C VAL A 86 -7.22 -10.01 -3.14
N GLU A 87 -6.99 -11.31 -3.19
CA GLU A 87 -8.03 -12.31 -3.46
C GLU A 87 -9.12 -12.34 -2.38
N GLN A 88 -8.74 -12.16 -1.09
CA GLN A 88 -9.70 -12.06 0.00
C GLN A 88 -10.56 -10.78 -0.10
N ILE A 89 -9.96 -9.65 -0.51
CA ILE A 89 -10.68 -8.40 -0.73
C ILE A 89 -11.63 -8.54 -1.93
N ASP A 90 -11.22 -9.19 -3.02
CA ASP A 90 -12.11 -9.50 -4.14
C ASP A 90 -13.27 -10.41 -3.73
N SER A 91 -13.00 -11.39 -2.89
CA SER A 91 -14.04 -12.27 -2.34
C SER A 91 -15.07 -11.49 -1.51
N TYR A 92 -14.62 -10.48 -0.74
CA TYR A 92 -15.51 -9.57 -0.03
C TYR A 92 -16.44 -8.81 -1.00
N PHE A 93 -15.91 -8.22 -2.08
CA PHE A 93 -16.73 -7.52 -3.06
C PHE A 93 -17.69 -8.44 -3.81
N ARG A 94 -17.24 -9.63 -4.18
CA ARG A 94 -18.12 -10.63 -4.80
C ARG A 94 -19.28 -11.01 -3.90
N GLN A 95 -19.05 -11.16 -2.59
CA GLN A 95 -20.09 -11.44 -1.63
C GLN A 95 -21.03 -10.24 -1.44
N LEU A 96 -20.46 -9.02 -1.33
CA LEU A 96 -21.21 -7.79 -1.14
C LEU A 96 -22.19 -7.53 -2.30
N TYR A 97 -21.80 -7.86 -3.53
CA TYR A 97 -22.57 -7.60 -4.74
C TYR A 97 -23.16 -8.89 -5.37
N CYS A 98 -23.23 -10.00 -4.64
CA CYS A 98 -23.68 -11.29 -5.18
C CYS A 98 -25.10 -11.27 -5.78
N ASP A 99 -25.99 -10.42 -5.25
CA ASP A 99 -27.38 -10.27 -5.71
C ASP A 99 -27.59 -9.16 -6.74
N VAL A 100 -26.53 -8.45 -7.13
CA VAL A 100 -26.62 -7.37 -8.13
C VAL A 100 -26.72 -7.98 -9.52
N LYS A 101 -27.80 -7.66 -10.22
CA LYS A 101 -27.99 -8.09 -11.62
C LYS A 101 -27.09 -7.27 -12.56
N VAL A 102 -26.33 -7.99 -13.37
CA VAL A 102 -25.51 -7.37 -14.40
C VAL A 102 -26.44 -6.73 -15.45
N LEU A 103 -26.21 -5.47 -15.78
CA LEU A 103 -26.96 -4.77 -16.81
C LEU A 103 -26.57 -5.28 -18.21
N PRO A 104 -27.51 -5.33 -19.19
CA PRO A 104 -27.20 -5.81 -20.54
C PRO A 104 -26.08 -5.05 -21.24
N GLU A 105 -25.94 -3.76 -20.92
CA GLU A 105 -24.93 -2.85 -21.46
C GLU A 105 -23.63 -2.84 -20.67
N ALA A 106 -23.53 -3.60 -19.59
CA ALA A 106 -22.32 -3.63 -18.76
C ALA A 106 -21.13 -4.17 -19.56
N THR A 107 -20.03 -3.45 -19.49
CA THR A 107 -18.76 -3.84 -20.09
C THR A 107 -17.90 -4.62 -19.10
N LEU A 108 -17.13 -5.58 -19.63
CA LEU A 108 -16.16 -6.30 -18.81
C LEU A 108 -14.97 -5.38 -18.49
N ASN A 109 -14.71 -5.18 -17.20
CA ASN A 109 -13.47 -4.56 -16.75
C ASN A 109 -12.45 -5.67 -16.44
N THR A 110 -11.21 -5.50 -16.86
CA THR A 110 -10.11 -6.44 -16.60
C THR A 110 -9.44 -6.21 -15.25
N GLU A 111 -9.78 -5.14 -14.56
CA GLU A 111 -9.29 -4.84 -13.21
C GLU A 111 -10.42 -4.97 -12.19
N SER A 112 -10.14 -5.71 -11.12
CA SER A 112 -11.09 -5.85 -10.02
C SER A 112 -11.01 -4.67 -9.03
N PRO A 113 -12.04 -4.43 -8.20
CA PRO A 113 -12.00 -3.44 -7.14
C PRO A 113 -10.81 -3.64 -6.18
N ALA A 114 -10.45 -4.89 -5.88
CA ALA A 114 -9.33 -5.18 -4.99
C ALA A 114 -7.98 -4.77 -5.60
N TRP A 115 -7.79 -4.93 -6.91
CA TRP A 115 -6.58 -4.45 -7.58
C TRP A 115 -6.49 -2.93 -7.61
N ALA A 116 -7.61 -2.22 -7.72
CA ALA A 116 -7.63 -0.77 -7.60
C ALA A 116 -7.23 -0.32 -6.18
N LEU A 117 -7.73 -1.01 -5.15
CA LEU A 117 -7.35 -0.76 -3.75
C LEU A 117 -5.88 -1.14 -3.46
N ASP A 118 -5.36 -2.19 -4.08
CA ASP A 118 -3.94 -2.54 -4.03
C ASP A 118 -3.07 -1.38 -4.52
N ARG A 119 -3.39 -0.81 -5.67
CA ARG A 119 -2.66 0.35 -6.20
C ARG A 119 -2.82 1.59 -5.33
N LEU A 120 -4.01 1.80 -4.76
CA LEU A 120 -4.26 2.95 -3.89
C LEU A 120 -3.44 2.88 -2.59
N SER A 121 -3.29 1.70 -2.00
CA SER A 121 -2.45 1.45 -0.84
C SER A 121 -0.96 1.76 -1.13
N ILE A 122 -0.43 1.25 -2.24
CA ILE A 122 0.94 1.54 -2.67
C ILE A 122 1.13 3.03 -2.97
N LEU A 123 0.12 3.69 -3.54
CA LEU A 123 0.17 5.11 -3.81
C LEU A 123 0.18 5.95 -2.53
N ALA A 124 -0.59 5.56 -1.51
CA ALA A 124 -0.55 6.20 -0.19
C ALA A 124 0.86 6.12 0.44
N LEU A 125 1.52 4.97 0.32
CA LEU A 125 2.89 4.78 0.79
C LEU A 125 3.90 5.65 0.00
N LYS A 126 3.77 5.72 -1.33
CA LYS A 126 4.59 6.61 -2.17
C LYS A 126 4.41 8.08 -1.79
N ILE A 127 3.18 8.51 -1.50
CA ILE A 127 2.88 9.87 -1.06
C ILE A 127 3.55 10.16 0.29
N TYR A 128 3.48 9.22 1.22
CA TYR A 128 4.11 9.35 2.53
C TYR A 128 5.63 9.60 2.38
N HIS A 129 6.36 8.71 1.73
CA HIS A 129 7.80 8.85 1.55
C HIS A 129 8.20 10.05 0.66
N MET A 130 7.39 10.38 -0.35
CA MET A 130 7.68 11.57 -1.16
C MET A 130 7.48 12.86 -0.36
N ARG A 131 6.52 12.89 0.58
CA ARG A 131 6.33 14.03 1.48
C ARG A 131 7.52 14.18 2.42
N GLU A 132 8.02 13.10 3.01
CA GLU A 132 9.25 13.14 3.81
C GLU A 132 10.42 13.75 3.01
N GLN A 133 10.60 13.33 1.76
CA GLN A 133 11.67 13.88 0.90
C GLN A 133 11.44 15.36 0.55
N ALA A 134 10.20 15.79 0.36
CA ALA A 134 9.85 17.18 0.04
C ALA A 134 9.98 18.13 1.26
N GLU A 135 9.93 17.58 2.46
CA GLU A 135 10.01 18.31 3.75
C GLU A 135 11.41 18.24 4.38
N ARG A 136 12.38 17.58 3.77
CA ARG A 136 13.75 17.49 4.27
C ARG A 136 14.38 18.87 4.41
N THR A 137 15.12 19.06 5.52
CA THR A 137 15.86 20.29 5.80
C THR A 137 17.34 20.20 5.45
N ASP A 138 17.86 19.00 5.22
CA ASP A 138 19.26 18.67 4.96
C ASP A 138 19.54 18.41 3.46
N ALA A 139 18.53 18.50 2.59
CA ALA A 139 18.67 18.32 1.15
C ALA A 139 18.81 19.63 0.38
N SER A 140 19.34 19.57 -0.84
CA SER A 140 19.48 20.74 -1.69
C SER A 140 18.10 21.33 -2.09
N PRO A 141 18.01 22.67 -2.28
CA PRO A 141 16.77 23.30 -2.74
C PRO A 141 16.22 22.71 -4.05
N GLU A 142 17.11 22.33 -4.97
CA GLU A 142 16.76 21.68 -6.23
C GLU A 142 16.11 20.31 -6.00
N HIS A 143 16.67 19.49 -5.11
CA HIS A 143 16.10 18.21 -4.74
C HIS A 143 14.70 18.37 -4.12
N ILE A 144 14.55 19.29 -3.18
CA ILE A 144 13.27 19.58 -2.52
C ILE A 144 12.23 20.02 -3.55
N ALA A 145 12.57 20.95 -4.46
CA ALA A 145 11.66 21.41 -5.50
C ALA A 145 11.20 20.26 -6.41
N LYS A 146 12.12 19.38 -6.83
CA LYS A 146 11.82 18.18 -7.62
C LYS A 146 10.91 17.22 -6.88
N CYS A 147 11.12 17.01 -5.58
CA CYS A 147 10.27 16.15 -4.75
C CYS A 147 8.87 16.74 -4.58
N LYS A 148 8.72 18.06 -4.40
CA LYS A 148 7.42 18.73 -4.36
C LYS A 148 6.64 18.54 -5.65
N THR A 149 7.26 18.75 -6.81
CA THR A 149 6.61 18.49 -8.10
C THR A 149 6.13 17.03 -8.24
N LYS A 150 6.95 16.07 -7.81
CA LYS A 150 6.57 14.65 -7.81
C LYS A 150 5.41 14.37 -6.85
N LEU A 151 5.42 14.99 -5.67
CA LEU A 151 4.35 14.85 -4.69
C LEU A 151 3.01 15.36 -5.26
N ASP A 152 3.01 16.49 -5.96
CA ASP A 152 1.81 17.04 -6.61
C ASP A 152 1.23 16.06 -7.63
N VAL A 153 2.09 15.41 -8.43
CA VAL A 153 1.68 14.36 -9.39
C VAL A 153 1.08 13.15 -8.66
N LEU A 154 1.68 12.69 -7.57
CA LEU A 154 1.17 11.55 -6.80
C LEU A 154 -0.20 11.87 -6.16
N LEU A 155 -0.39 13.09 -5.68
CA LEU A 155 -1.67 13.56 -5.13
C LEU A 155 -2.76 13.65 -6.21
N GLU A 156 -2.40 14.04 -7.44
CA GLU A 156 -3.32 13.99 -8.60
C GLU A 156 -3.73 12.54 -8.90
N GLN A 157 -2.75 11.63 -9.01
CA GLN A 157 -3.00 10.21 -9.24
C GLN A 157 -3.89 9.59 -8.15
N GLN A 158 -3.75 10.02 -6.89
CA GLN A 158 -4.62 9.56 -5.80
C GLN A 158 -6.05 10.03 -6.00
N ARG A 159 -6.26 11.28 -6.43
CA ARG A 159 -7.61 11.78 -6.77
C ARG A 159 -8.23 10.99 -7.91
N ASP A 160 -7.49 10.79 -8.99
CA ASP A 160 -7.97 10.06 -10.18
C ASP A 160 -8.33 8.60 -9.82
N LEU A 161 -7.48 7.92 -9.07
CA LEU A 161 -7.72 6.53 -8.66
C LEU A 161 -8.85 6.41 -7.62
N SER A 162 -9.21 7.50 -6.94
CA SER A 162 -10.27 7.54 -5.92
C SER A 162 -11.65 7.89 -6.48
N THR A 163 -11.76 8.15 -7.78
CA THR A 163 -13.01 8.52 -8.47
C THR A 163 -13.73 7.28 -8.99
#